data_866f391cf7d9310437ff4b868dce571a
#
_entry.id   866f391cf7d9310437ff4b868dce571a
#
_cell.length_a   1.000
_cell.length_b   1.000
_cell.length_c   1.000
_cell.angle_alpha   90.00
_cell.angle_beta   90.00
_cell.angle_gamma   90.00
#
_symmetry.space_group_name_H-M   'P 1'
#
loop_
_entity.id
_entity.type
_entity.pdbx_description
1 polymer ?
#
loop_
_entity_poly.entity_id
_entity_poly.type
_entity_poly.pdbx_seq_one_letter_code
_entity_poly.pdbx_strand_id
1 'polypeptide(L)'
;MYWGNDNTAIALDRWWINRNTKSYLFNPSNPDKDPEIIFDRNYQDQYNDPGSFVTERNQYGRSILALRDNWAYLIGRGYSEEGVRPFVDKMQLDSRETKRLYQADGKDQLEMVIYGMDVDKGIYLTRLESPTDYPNYYFRNIETGDVKPITSFENPFKAMQEVHKEILTYTRPDGVELSATLYLPPGYDRNKKEKLPMIMWAYPREYKDKSSAGQITTSALEFNYPYYGSPLYWVLRGYAILDDAAFPIIGEGEEEPNDSFIEQLVGNAKAAIDYVDSLGYIDREKVAVGGHSYGAFMTANLLSHSNLFAAGIARSGAYNRTLTPFGFQAEERNYWEAPEIYYQMSPFMHADKMKTPCCSSTGSRQQFRYLSMQSERYFNALKGLGATVRLVVLPKESHGYAAWRIHPPPPLGTRSMAGEICKE
;
A
#
# COMPACT_ATOMS: atom_id res chain seq x y z
N MET A 1 -14.62 18.41 1.86
CA MET A 1 -15.98 18.99 1.79
C MET A 1 -16.46 18.95 0.34
N TYR A 2 -17.71 18.55 0.13
CA TYR A 2 -18.38 18.52 -1.17
C TYR A 2 -19.53 19.55 -1.15
N TRP A 3 -19.52 20.49 -2.05
CA TRP A 3 -20.61 21.44 -2.25
C TRP A 3 -21.58 20.87 -3.29
N GLY A 4 -22.87 20.91 -3.03
CA GLY A 4 -23.91 20.51 -3.98
C GLY A 4 -24.62 21.73 -4.56
N ASN A 5 -25.58 22.25 -3.83
CA ASN A 5 -26.37 23.44 -4.17
C ASN A 5 -26.56 24.32 -2.93
N ASP A 6 -27.42 25.31 -3.01
CA ASP A 6 -27.66 26.26 -1.90
C ASP A 6 -28.15 25.58 -0.61
N ASN A 7 -28.76 24.41 -0.72
CA ASN A 7 -29.34 23.68 0.41
C ASN A 7 -28.61 22.38 0.78
N THR A 8 -27.56 22.00 0.02
CA THR A 8 -26.94 20.69 0.17
C THR A 8 -25.44 20.79 0.09
N ALA A 9 -24.75 20.42 1.15
CA ALA A 9 -23.31 20.19 1.15
C ALA A 9 -22.98 19.01 2.09
N ILE A 10 -21.82 18.37 1.86
CA ILE A 10 -21.33 17.25 2.64
C ILE A 10 -19.96 17.60 3.20
N ALA A 11 -19.84 17.57 4.53
CA ALA A 11 -18.57 17.67 5.24
C ALA A 11 -18.06 16.29 5.62
N LEU A 12 -16.74 16.12 5.60
CA LEU A 12 -16.06 14.92 6.08
C LEU A 12 -15.24 15.31 7.30
N ASP A 13 -15.36 14.53 8.36
CA ASP A 13 -14.53 14.63 9.54
C ASP A 13 -13.85 13.28 9.79
N ARG A 14 -12.60 13.31 10.30
CA ARG A 14 -11.81 12.11 10.52
C ARG A 14 -11.03 12.22 11.82
N TRP A 15 -11.20 11.22 12.68
CA TRP A 15 -10.45 11.08 13.93
C TRP A 15 -9.34 10.05 13.76
N TRP A 16 -8.13 10.52 13.94
CA TRP A 16 -6.97 9.66 13.77
C TRP A 16 -6.86 8.60 14.86
N ILE A 17 -7.12 8.98 16.11
CA ILE A 17 -6.88 8.14 17.28
C ILE A 17 -7.70 6.83 17.27
N ASN A 18 -8.94 6.87 16.84
CA ASN A 18 -9.85 5.72 16.80
C ASN A 18 -10.19 5.23 15.39
N ARG A 19 -9.53 5.80 14.37
CA ARG A 19 -9.75 5.48 12.94
C ARG A 19 -11.18 5.74 12.46
N ASN A 20 -11.95 6.53 13.16
CA ASN A 20 -13.31 6.86 12.77
C ASN A 20 -13.37 7.97 11.71
N THR A 21 -14.34 7.89 10.82
CA THR A 21 -14.71 8.96 9.90
C THR A 21 -16.20 9.15 9.86
N LYS A 22 -16.64 10.43 9.88
CA LYS A 22 -18.05 10.80 9.72
C LYS A 22 -18.24 11.67 8.50
N SER A 23 -19.34 11.45 7.82
CA SER A 23 -19.82 12.32 6.75
C SER A 23 -21.10 12.99 7.21
N TYR A 24 -21.16 14.31 7.08
CA TYR A 24 -22.29 15.13 7.54
C TYR A 24 -22.95 15.80 6.35
N LEU A 25 -24.27 15.64 6.24
CA LEU A 25 -25.13 16.43 5.37
C LEU A 25 -25.55 17.70 6.11
N PHE A 26 -25.38 18.84 5.50
CA PHE A 26 -25.85 20.10 6.07
C PHE A 26 -26.42 21.04 5.00
N ASN A 27 -27.25 22.00 5.45
CA ASN A 27 -27.85 22.98 4.59
C ASN A 27 -27.12 24.33 4.71
N PRO A 28 -26.34 24.76 3.69
CA PRO A 28 -25.60 26.02 3.73
C PRO A 28 -26.50 27.25 3.88
N SER A 29 -27.74 27.20 3.40
CA SER A 29 -28.71 28.32 3.53
C SER A 29 -29.47 28.33 4.87
N ASN A 30 -29.29 27.30 5.70
CA ASN A 30 -29.88 27.22 7.04
C ASN A 30 -28.80 26.72 8.04
N PRO A 31 -27.85 27.57 8.43
CA PRO A 31 -26.72 27.19 9.29
C PRO A 31 -27.13 26.85 10.72
N ASP A 32 -28.33 27.23 11.15
CA ASP A 32 -28.86 26.95 12.48
C ASP A 32 -29.42 25.50 12.59
N LYS A 33 -29.61 24.81 11.45
CA LYS A 33 -29.99 23.40 11.44
C LYS A 33 -28.77 22.54 11.67
N ASP A 34 -28.83 21.65 12.67
CA ASP A 34 -27.77 20.69 12.96
C ASP A 34 -27.46 19.80 11.74
N PRO A 35 -26.18 19.53 11.45
CA PRO A 35 -25.78 18.57 10.42
C PRO A 35 -26.27 17.16 10.72
N GLU A 36 -26.70 16.47 9.69
CA GLU A 36 -27.16 15.06 9.79
C GLU A 36 -26.02 14.10 9.40
N ILE A 37 -25.77 13.07 10.20
CA ILE A 37 -24.76 12.06 9.88
C ILE A 37 -25.28 11.17 8.73
N ILE A 38 -24.48 11.05 7.66
CA ILE A 38 -24.72 10.15 6.53
C ILE A 38 -23.99 8.82 6.76
N PHE A 39 -22.69 8.90 7.06
CA PHE A 39 -21.84 7.76 7.35
C PHE A 39 -21.08 7.99 8.66
N ASP A 40 -20.98 6.94 9.46
CA ASP A 40 -20.17 6.86 10.67
C ASP A 40 -19.48 5.50 10.69
N ARG A 41 -18.18 5.45 10.41
CA ARG A 41 -17.47 4.18 10.22
C ARG A 41 -15.97 4.27 10.51
N ASN A 42 -15.33 3.12 10.69
CA ASN A 42 -13.89 3.02 10.65
C ASN A 42 -13.40 3.24 9.19
N TYR A 43 -12.53 4.25 8.96
CA TYR A 43 -12.02 4.50 7.61
C TYR A 43 -10.99 3.47 7.14
N GLN A 44 -10.47 2.62 8.02
CA GLN A 44 -9.60 1.50 7.66
C GLN A 44 -10.40 0.28 7.19
N ASP A 45 -11.69 0.21 7.50
CA ASP A 45 -12.59 -0.81 6.98
C ASP A 45 -12.90 -0.54 5.51
N GLN A 46 -12.21 -1.27 4.63
CA GLN A 46 -12.30 -1.11 3.19
C GLN A 46 -13.47 -1.90 2.58
N TYR A 47 -13.90 -2.98 3.25
CA TYR A 47 -15.01 -3.81 2.77
C TYR A 47 -16.36 -3.10 2.89
N ASN A 48 -16.52 -2.24 3.89
CA ASN A 48 -17.71 -1.41 4.10
C ASN A 48 -17.52 0.04 3.59
N ASP A 49 -16.56 0.29 2.69
CA ASP A 49 -16.38 1.61 2.11
C ASP A 49 -17.52 1.93 1.12
N PRO A 50 -18.37 2.94 1.40
CA PRO A 50 -19.47 3.32 0.51
C PRO A 50 -19.01 3.96 -0.80
N GLY A 51 -17.71 4.20 -0.95
CA GLY A 51 -17.14 4.91 -2.08
C GLY A 51 -17.07 6.42 -1.89
N SER A 52 -16.66 7.09 -2.95
CA SER A 52 -16.52 8.54 -3.01
C SER A 52 -17.67 9.17 -3.79
N PHE A 53 -18.16 10.31 -3.31
CA PHE A 53 -19.18 11.06 -4.02
C PHE A 53 -18.71 11.54 -5.39
N VAL A 54 -19.53 11.31 -6.41
CA VAL A 54 -19.29 11.80 -7.76
C VAL A 54 -19.51 13.30 -7.80
N THR A 55 -18.63 14.01 -8.49
CA THR A 55 -18.72 15.44 -8.69
C THR A 55 -18.75 15.78 -10.17
N GLU A 56 -19.39 16.91 -10.51
CA GLU A 56 -19.44 17.47 -11.85
C GLU A 56 -19.00 18.93 -11.84
N ARG A 57 -18.73 19.51 -13.02
CA ARG A 57 -18.37 20.92 -13.15
C ARG A 57 -19.62 21.77 -13.35
N ASN A 58 -19.80 22.79 -12.49
CA ASN A 58 -20.84 23.78 -12.70
C ASN A 58 -20.46 24.81 -13.78
N GLN A 59 -21.35 25.76 -14.10
CA GLN A 59 -21.15 26.81 -15.09
C GLN A 59 -19.92 27.71 -14.84
N TYR A 60 -19.39 27.70 -13.62
CA TYR A 60 -18.19 28.44 -13.22
C TYR A 60 -16.92 27.58 -13.21
N GLY A 61 -17.01 26.35 -13.70
CA GLY A 61 -15.91 25.39 -13.67
C GLY A 61 -15.55 24.84 -12.28
N ARG A 62 -16.40 25.07 -11.26
CA ARG A 62 -16.21 24.55 -9.91
C ARG A 62 -16.75 23.14 -9.80
N SER A 63 -16.05 22.29 -9.03
CA SER A 63 -16.49 20.94 -8.73
C SER A 63 -17.60 20.99 -7.69
N ILE A 64 -18.74 20.42 -8.02
CA ILE A 64 -19.91 20.27 -7.15
C ILE A 64 -20.39 18.81 -7.15
N LEU A 65 -21.17 18.41 -6.15
CA LEU A 65 -21.83 17.10 -6.14
C LEU A 65 -22.72 16.94 -7.37
N ALA A 66 -22.63 15.79 -8.02
CA ALA A 66 -23.60 15.39 -9.02
C ALA A 66 -24.91 14.99 -8.32
N LEU A 67 -25.89 15.90 -8.27
CA LEU A 67 -27.17 15.71 -7.61
C LEU A 67 -28.32 15.68 -8.62
N ARG A 68 -29.24 14.70 -8.47
CA ARG A 68 -30.49 14.60 -9.25
C ARG A 68 -31.63 14.22 -8.31
N ASP A 69 -32.60 15.08 -8.15
CA ASP A 69 -33.74 14.89 -7.24
C ASP A 69 -33.31 14.40 -5.84
N ASN A 70 -32.27 15.05 -5.30
CA ASN A 70 -31.63 14.74 -4.02
C ASN A 70 -30.96 13.35 -3.94
N TRP A 71 -30.71 12.71 -5.09
CA TRP A 71 -29.84 11.52 -5.19
C TRP A 71 -28.40 11.98 -5.47
N ALA A 72 -27.44 11.53 -4.67
CA ALA A 72 -26.01 11.63 -4.90
C ALA A 72 -25.48 10.31 -5.45
N TYR A 73 -24.44 10.38 -6.28
CA TYR A 73 -23.80 9.19 -6.85
C TYR A 73 -22.48 8.89 -6.14
N LEU A 74 -22.15 7.61 -6.03
CA LEU A 74 -20.92 7.14 -5.39
C LEU A 74 -20.19 6.16 -6.32
N ILE A 75 -18.87 6.24 -6.30
CA ILE A 75 -17.99 5.28 -6.96
C ILE A 75 -17.13 4.62 -5.89
N GLY A 76 -17.22 3.30 -5.78
CA GLY A 76 -16.48 2.50 -4.80
C GLY A 76 -15.53 1.49 -5.41
N ARG A 77 -14.53 1.10 -4.64
CA ARG A 77 -13.55 0.07 -5.02
C ARG A 77 -14.14 -1.32 -4.99
N GLY A 78 -15.13 -1.57 -4.12
CA GLY A 78 -15.79 -2.86 -3.99
C GLY A 78 -14.87 -3.98 -3.54
N TYR A 79 -13.99 -3.69 -2.58
CA TYR A 79 -13.19 -4.71 -1.91
C TYR A 79 -14.08 -5.67 -1.13
N SER A 80 -13.76 -6.94 -1.18
CA SER A 80 -14.45 -8.00 -0.44
C SER A 80 -13.56 -9.23 -0.30
N GLU A 81 -13.97 -10.21 0.47
CA GLU A 81 -13.31 -11.52 0.54
C GLU A 81 -13.29 -12.24 -0.82
N GLU A 82 -14.26 -11.97 -1.69
CA GLU A 82 -14.36 -12.54 -3.04
C GLU A 82 -13.45 -11.82 -4.07
N GLY A 83 -12.81 -10.71 -3.67
CA GLY A 83 -11.94 -9.91 -4.53
C GLY A 83 -12.40 -8.47 -4.73
N VAL A 84 -11.92 -7.83 -5.79
CA VAL A 84 -12.14 -6.42 -6.09
C VAL A 84 -13.19 -6.28 -7.18
N ARG A 85 -14.36 -5.72 -6.84
CA ARG A 85 -15.51 -5.53 -7.76
C ARG A 85 -16.02 -4.09 -7.69
N PRO A 86 -15.33 -3.14 -8.37
CA PRO A 86 -15.71 -1.72 -8.39
C PRO A 86 -17.17 -1.50 -8.76
N PHE A 87 -17.76 -0.47 -8.17
CA PHE A 87 -19.19 -0.23 -8.33
C PHE A 87 -19.53 1.25 -8.48
N VAL A 88 -20.77 1.47 -8.96
CA VAL A 88 -21.45 2.75 -8.94
C VAL A 88 -22.77 2.57 -8.19
N ASP A 89 -22.95 3.38 -7.16
CA ASP A 89 -24.21 3.48 -6.41
C ASP A 89 -24.83 4.86 -6.58
N LYS A 90 -26.12 4.96 -6.31
CA LYS A 90 -26.77 6.23 -5.96
C LYS A 90 -27.43 6.13 -4.60
N MET A 91 -27.36 7.22 -3.84
CA MET A 91 -27.95 7.34 -2.52
C MET A 91 -28.88 8.53 -2.45
N GLN A 92 -30.09 8.31 -1.96
CA GLN A 92 -31.04 9.35 -1.66
C GLN A 92 -30.65 10.04 -0.34
N LEU A 93 -30.38 11.34 -0.37
CA LEU A 93 -29.79 12.03 0.77
C LEU A 93 -30.74 12.18 1.97
N ASP A 94 -32.06 12.19 1.77
CA ASP A 94 -33.02 12.31 2.87
C ASP A 94 -33.30 10.95 3.54
N SER A 95 -33.59 9.91 2.75
CA SER A 95 -33.95 8.58 3.25
C SER A 95 -32.77 7.66 3.54
N ARG A 96 -31.57 7.98 3.01
CA ARG A 96 -30.37 7.13 3.04
C ARG A 96 -30.52 5.85 2.20
N GLU A 97 -31.58 5.71 1.43
CA GLU A 97 -31.76 4.58 0.52
C GLU A 97 -30.61 4.55 -0.51
N THR A 98 -29.93 3.41 -0.65
CA THR A 98 -28.85 3.22 -1.61
C THR A 98 -29.25 2.18 -2.64
N LYS A 99 -28.98 2.47 -3.93
CA LYS A 99 -29.25 1.57 -5.06
C LYS A 99 -27.96 1.32 -5.85
N ARG A 100 -27.60 0.05 -6.02
CA ARG A 100 -26.54 -0.36 -6.92
C ARG A 100 -26.96 -0.12 -8.36
N LEU A 101 -26.21 0.73 -9.09
CA LEU A 101 -26.43 0.98 -10.51
C LEU A 101 -25.56 0.10 -11.38
N TYR A 102 -24.33 -0.17 -10.93
CA TYR A 102 -23.34 -0.97 -11.64
C TYR A 102 -22.39 -1.65 -10.67
N GLN A 103 -21.94 -2.85 -11.03
CA GLN A 103 -20.83 -3.52 -10.38
C GLN A 103 -20.03 -4.31 -11.42
N ALA A 104 -18.71 -4.16 -11.42
CA ALA A 104 -17.81 -4.95 -12.24
C ALA A 104 -17.91 -6.45 -11.86
N ASP A 105 -17.80 -7.34 -12.83
CA ASP A 105 -17.94 -8.79 -12.61
C ASP A 105 -16.72 -9.41 -11.91
N GLY A 106 -15.53 -8.79 -12.09
CA GLY A 106 -14.28 -9.22 -11.45
C GLY A 106 -13.78 -10.59 -11.87
N LYS A 107 -14.12 -11.05 -13.09
CA LYS A 107 -13.78 -12.41 -13.56
C LYS A 107 -12.48 -12.45 -14.39
N ASP A 108 -12.48 -11.81 -15.53
CA ASP A 108 -11.38 -11.90 -16.51
C ASP A 108 -10.48 -10.67 -16.50
N GLN A 109 -11.05 -9.52 -16.17
CA GLN A 109 -10.37 -8.23 -16.14
C GLN A 109 -10.82 -7.43 -14.92
N LEU A 110 -9.92 -6.57 -14.43
CA LEU A 110 -10.25 -5.55 -13.45
C LEU A 110 -10.76 -4.30 -14.16
N GLU A 111 -12.02 -3.97 -13.95
CA GLU A 111 -12.59 -2.71 -14.42
C GLU A 111 -12.74 -1.71 -13.30
N MET A 112 -11.86 -0.71 -13.27
CA MET A 112 -11.90 0.38 -12.31
C MET A 112 -12.78 1.50 -12.81
N VAL A 113 -13.82 1.89 -12.07
CA VAL A 113 -14.61 3.10 -12.36
C VAL A 113 -13.83 4.31 -11.83
N ILE A 114 -13.48 5.24 -12.72
CA ILE A 114 -12.58 6.37 -12.43
C ILE A 114 -13.37 7.66 -12.16
N TYR A 115 -14.37 7.95 -13.02
CA TYR A 115 -15.09 9.22 -12.96
C TYR A 115 -16.47 9.13 -13.61
N GLY A 116 -17.46 9.85 -13.05
CA GLY A 116 -18.78 10.03 -13.69
C GLY A 116 -18.70 11.15 -14.74
N MET A 117 -18.80 10.78 -16.01
CA MET A 117 -18.73 11.74 -17.14
C MET A 117 -20.08 12.42 -17.39
N ASP A 118 -21.15 11.64 -17.36
CA ASP A 118 -22.54 12.11 -17.52
C ASP A 118 -23.44 11.12 -16.76
N VAL A 119 -23.79 11.47 -15.52
CA VAL A 119 -24.59 10.59 -14.66
C VAL A 119 -26.02 10.42 -15.14
N ASP A 120 -26.55 11.41 -15.93
CA ASP A 120 -27.91 11.34 -16.48
C ASP A 120 -28.04 10.32 -17.62
N LYS A 121 -26.94 10.10 -18.34
CA LYS A 121 -26.87 9.11 -19.42
C LYS A 121 -26.18 7.81 -18.98
N GLY A 122 -25.84 7.69 -17.71
CA GLY A 122 -25.11 6.53 -17.19
C GLY A 122 -23.71 6.36 -17.79
N ILE A 123 -23.01 7.45 -18.19
CA ILE A 123 -21.70 7.40 -18.84
C ILE A 123 -20.60 7.62 -17.80
N TYR A 124 -19.72 6.63 -17.67
CA TYR A 124 -18.57 6.65 -16.77
C TYR A 124 -17.26 6.42 -17.53
N LEU A 125 -16.20 7.07 -17.07
CA LEU A 125 -14.82 6.74 -17.47
C LEU A 125 -14.38 5.53 -16.65
N THR A 126 -13.98 4.47 -17.33
CA THR A 126 -13.45 3.27 -16.71
C THR A 126 -12.04 2.96 -17.23
N ARG A 127 -11.29 2.17 -16.46
CA ARG A 127 -10.00 1.62 -16.84
C ARG A 127 -10.07 0.11 -16.71
N LEU A 128 -9.80 -0.58 -17.81
CA LEU A 128 -9.73 -2.04 -17.86
C LEU A 128 -8.28 -2.49 -17.92
N GLU A 129 -7.97 -3.53 -17.19
CA GLU A 129 -6.65 -4.14 -17.13
C GLU A 129 -6.74 -5.62 -16.75
N SER A 130 -5.70 -6.37 -17.10
CA SER A 130 -5.44 -7.73 -16.60
C SER A 130 -3.94 -7.88 -16.31
N PRO A 131 -3.46 -8.98 -15.74
CA PRO A 131 -2.02 -9.18 -15.53
C PRO A 131 -1.18 -9.03 -16.81
N THR A 132 -1.77 -9.30 -17.98
CA THR A 132 -1.12 -9.26 -19.29
C THR A 132 -1.56 -8.08 -20.17
N ASP A 133 -2.76 -7.55 -19.95
CA ASP A 133 -3.32 -6.45 -20.74
C ASP A 133 -3.05 -5.11 -20.04
N TYR A 134 -2.27 -4.26 -20.75
CA TYR A 134 -1.90 -2.94 -20.22
C TYR A 134 -3.14 -2.07 -20.00
N PRO A 135 -3.22 -1.31 -18.91
CA PRO A 135 -4.38 -0.48 -18.60
C PRO A 135 -4.76 0.47 -19.72
N ASN A 136 -6.01 0.39 -20.18
CA ASN A 136 -6.59 1.27 -21.16
C ASN A 136 -7.90 1.88 -20.64
N TYR A 137 -8.29 3.03 -21.19
CA TYR A 137 -9.44 3.80 -20.74
C TYR A 137 -10.60 3.70 -21.73
N TYR A 138 -11.82 3.68 -21.16
CA TYR A 138 -13.06 3.47 -21.89
C TYR A 138 -14.16 4.37 -21.37
N PHE A 139 -15.10 4.74 -22.23
CA PHE A 139 -16.42 5.16 -21.80
C PHE A 139 -17.31 3.93 -21.66
N ARG A 140 -17.82 3.74 -20.47
CA ARG A 140 -18.84 2.72 -20.18
C ARG A 140 -20.18 3.41 -19.99
N ASN A 141 -21.20 2.91 -20.71
CA ASN A 141 -22.59 3.20 -20.39
C ASN A 141 -23.11 2.08 -19.49
N ILE A 142 -23.43 2.39 -18.22
CA ILE A 142 -23.87 1.39 -17.24
C ILE A 142 -25.32 0.96 -17.42
N GLU A 143 -26.13 1.71 -18.21
CA GLU A 143 -27.54 1.39 -18.50
C GLU A 143 -27.64 0.44 -19.69
N THR A 144 -26.89 0.69 -20.77
CA THR A 144 -26.91 -0.14 -21.99
C THR A 144 -25.86 -1.26 -21.96
N GLY A 145 -24.85 -1.15 -21.11
CA GLY A 145 -23.71 -2.06 -21.06
C GLY A 145 -22.63 -1.76 -22.13
N ASP A 146 -22.80 -0.74 -22.97
CA ASP A 146 -21.85 -0.40 -24.03
C ASP A 146 -20.50 0.05 -23.46
N VAL A 147 -19.42 -0.41 -24.09
CA VAL A 147 -18.03 -0.04 -23.78
C VAL A 147 -17.34 0.51 -25.01
N LYS A 148 -16.94 1.77 -24.96
CA LYS A 148 -16.29 2.46 -26.07
C LYS A 148 -14.85 2.82 -25.71
N PRO A 149 -13.83 2.33 -26.46
CA PRO A 149 -12.43 2.63 -26.16
C PRO A 149 -12.10 4.10 -26.41
N ILE A 150 -11.28 4.67 -25.50
CA ILE A 150 -10.71 6.02 -25.60
C ILE A 150 -9.23 5.93 -25.94
N THR A 151 -8.52 4.95 -25.34
CA THR A 151 -7.08 4.76 -25.54
C THR A 151 -6.80 3.35 -26.07
N SER A 152 -5.62 3.19 -26.68
CA SER A 152 -5.09 1.92 -27.16
C SER A 152 -3.59 1.89 -26.88
N PHE A 153 -3.22 1.94 -25.59
CA PHE A 153 -1.83 1.86 -25.20
C PHE A 153 -1.32 0.44 -25.31
N GLU A 154 -0.19 0.28 -25.98
CA GLU A 154 0.51 -1.01 -26.03
C GLU A 154 1.21 -1.31 -24.71
N ASN A 155 1.31 -2.60 -24.39
CA ASN A 155 2.07 -3.05 -23.22
C ASN A 155 3.57 -2.80 -23.40
N PRO A 156 4.20 -1.87 -22.64
CA PRO A 156 5.64 -1.60 -22.72
C PRO A 156 6.49 -2.65 -21.98
N PHE A 157 5.85 -3.54 -21.19
CA PHE A 157 6.49 -4.53 -20.32
C PHE A 157 6.28 -5.96 -20.84
N LYS A 158 6.51 -6.19 -22.13
CA LYS A 158 6.28 -7.51 -22.76
C LYS A 158 7.00 -8.66 -22.05
N ALA A 159 8.17 -8.40 -21.45
CA ALA A 159 8.93 -9.39 -20.69
C ALA A 159 8.23 -9.85 -19.40
N MET A 160 7.21 -9.11 -18.91
CA MET A 160 6.43 -9.45 -17.72
C MET A 160 5.16 -10.26 -18.02
N GLN A 161 4.82 -10.50 -19.28
CA GLN A 161 3.56 -11.16 -19.67
C GLN A 161 3.45 -12.60 -19.17
N GLU A 162 4.58 -13.30 -19.05
CA GLU A 162 4.63 -14.71 -18.61
C GLU A 162 4.94 -14.85 -17.10
N VAL A 163 5.00 -13.73 -16.37
CA VAL A 163 5.22 -13.74 -14.92
C VAL A 163 3.96 -14.28 -14.25
N HIS A 164 4.13 -15.34 -13.47
CA HIS A 164 3.02 -15.85 -12.66
C HIS A 164 2.74 -14.89 -11.50
N LYS A 165 1.45 -14.57 -11.28
CA LYS A 165 0.97 -13.74 -10.18
C LYS A 165 -0.10 -14.48 -9.40
N GLU A 166 0.02 -14.49 -8.07
CA GLU A 166 -0.94 -15.12 -7.16
C GLU A 166 -1.06 -14.29 -5.89
N ILE A 167 -2.29 -14.07 -5.41
CA ILE A 167 -2.52 -13.50 -4.09
C ILE A 167 -2.56 -14.63 -3.09
N LEU A 168 -1.67 -14.59 -2.13
CA LEU A 168 -1.59 -15.53 -1.03
C LEU A 168 -2.33 -14.97 0.18
N THR A 169 -3.03 -15.85 0.89
CA THR A 169 -3.62 -15.57 2.20
C THR A 169 -3.07 -16.57 3.21
N TYR A 170 -2.70 -16.10 4.38
CA TYR A 170 -2.13 -16.90 5.44
C TYR A 170 -2.40 -16.24 6.79
N THR A 171 -2.31 -17.03 7.85
CA THR A 171 -2.67 -16.57 9.20
C THR A 171 -1.44 -16.50 10.09
N ARG A 172 -1.27 -15.39 10.79
CA ARG A 172 -0.29 -15.26 11.87
C ARG A 172 -0.73 -16.10 13.10
N PRO A 173 0.19 -16.60 13.94
CA PRO A 173 -0.17 -17.47 15.05
C PRO A 173 -1.19 -16.92 16.06
N ASP A 174 -1.34 -15.59 16.14
CA ASP A 174 -2.34 -14.91 16.98
C ASP A 174 -3.71 -14.76 16.29
N GLY A 175 -3.89 -15.38 15.12
CA GLY A 175 -5.16 -15.39 14.38
C GLY A 175 -5.37 -14.21 13.45
N VAL A 176 -4.38 -13.35 13.23
CA VAL A 176 -4.47 -12.24 12.27
C VAL A 176 -4.31 -12.78 10.85
N GLU A 177 -5.31 -12.52 10.00
CA GLU A 177 -5.25 -12.84 8.58
C GLU A 177 -4.28 -11.87 7.87
N LEU A 178 -3.42 -12.43 7.01
CA LEU A 178 -2.42 -11.70 6.25
C LEU A 178 -2.53 -12.05 4.77
N SER A 179 -2.07 -11.14 3.91
CA SER A 179 -2.00 -11.39 2.48
C SER A 179 -0.69 -10.88 1.89
N ALA A 180 -0.34 -11.40 0.72
CA ALA A 180 0.78 -10.93 -0.09
C ALA A 180 0.56 -11.29 -1.55
N THR A 181 1.21 -10.57 -2.47
CA THR A 181 1.23 -10.94 -3.89
C THR A 181 2.53 -11.66 -4.21
N LEU A 182 2.43 -12.93 -4.57
CA LEU A 182 3.57 -13.73 -5.02
C LEU A 182 3.73 -13.63 -6.54
N TYR A 183 4.95 -13.33 -6.97
CA TYR A 183 5.35 -13.40 -8.37
C TYR A 183 6.46 -14.45 -8.54
N LEU A 184 6.31 -15.30 -9.57
CA LEU A 184 7.32 -16.30 -9.94
C LEU A 184 7.85 -16.01 -11.36
N PRO A 185 9.12 -16.37 -11.64
CA PRO A 185 9.75 -16.11 -12.94
C PRO A 185 8.98 -16.71 -14.12
N PRO A 186 9.08 -16.10 -15.31
CA PRO A 186 8.57 -16.71 -16.54
C PRO A 186 9.12 -18.14 -16.71
N GLY A 187 8.23 -19.08 -17.07
CA GLY A 187 8.61 -20.47 -17.29
C GLY A 187 8.91 -21.29 -16.02
N TYR A 188 8.70 -20.74 -14.81
CA TYR A 188 8.88 -21.51 -13.59
C TYR A 188 7.88 -22.68 -13.49
N ASP A 189 8.42 -23.90 -13.34
CA ASP A 189 7.63 -25.11 -13.21
C ASP A 189 7.21 -25.34 -11.73
N ARG A 190 5.99 -24.97 -11.40
CA ARG A 190 5.42 -25.13 -10.04
C ARG A 190 5.27 -26.58 -9.58
N ASN A 191 5.36 -27.55 -10.50
CA ASN A 191 5.31 -28.97 -10.14
C ASN A 191 6.68 -29.48 -9.73
N LYS A 192 7.76 -29.00 -10.38
CA LYS A 192 9.13 -29.35 -10.02
C LYS A 192 9.61 -28.68 -8.74
N LYS A 193 9.03 -27.50 -8.43
CA LYS A 193 9.32 -26.73 -7.22
C LYS A 193 10.82 -26.50 -7.00
N GLU A 194 11.53 -26.07 -8.05
CA GLU A 194 12.91 -25.65 -7.91
C GLU A 194 12.97 -24.44 -6.95
N LYS A 195 13.77 -24.54 -5.90
CA LYS A 195 13.81 -23.49 -4.86
C LYS A 195 14.50 -22.24 -5.35
N LEU A 196 13.78 -21.11 -5.28
CA LEU A 196 14.23 -19.79 -5.72
C LEU A 196 14.69 -18.94 -4.54
N PRO A 197 15.66 -18.03 -4.73
CA PRO A 197 15.84 -16.91 -3.80
C PRO A 197 14.60 -16.01 -3.86
N MET A 198 14.22 -15.41 -2.72
CA MET A 198 13.04 -14.55 -2.63
C MET A 198 13.40 -13.13 -2.16
N ILE A 199 12.71 -12.14 -2.70
CA ILE A 199 12.69 -10.78 -2.16
C ILE A 199 11.29 -10.49 -1.63
N MET A 200 11.16 -10.24 -0.33
CA MET A 200 9.96 -9.76 0.33
C MET A 200 9.99 -8.23 0.35
N TRP A 201 8.88 -7.60 -0.09
CA TRP A 201 8.73 -6.15 -0.07
C TRP A 201 7.47 -5.76 0.67
N ALA A 202 7.59 -4.91 1.68
CA ALA A 202 6.47 -4.60 2.56
C ALA A 202 6.53 -3.16 3.11
N TYR A 203 5.39 -2.74 3.65
CA TYR A 203 5.22 -1.45 4.32
C TYR A 203 4.26 -1.62 5.51
N PRO A 204 4.70 -1.44 6.75
CA PRO A 204 3.84 -1.59 7.92
C PRO A 204 2.71 -0.56 7.95
N ARG A 205 1.58 -0.97 8.50
CA ARG A 205 0.42 -0.09 8.73
C ARG A 205 -0.17 -0.37 10.10
N GLU A 206 -0.47 0.68 10.83
CA GLU A 206 -1.05 0.61 12.17
C GLU A 206 -2.59 0.58 12.10
N TYR A 207 -3.19 -0.36 12.84
CA TYR A 207 -4.63 -0.57 12.92
C TYR A 207 -5.10 -0.54 14.37
N LYS A 208 -6.40 -0.21 14.56
CA LYS A 208 -7.07 -0.26 15.87
C LYS A 208 -8.02 -1.45 15.98
N ASP A 209 -8.10 -2.33 14.96
CA ASP A 209 -8.86 -3.57 14.99
C ASP A 209 -8.29 -4.63 14.01
N LYS A 210 -8.46 -5.90 14.35
CA LYS A 210 -7.98 -7.03 13.56
C LYS A 210 -8.77 -7.23 12.26
N SER A 211 -10.06 -6.93 12.27
CA SER A 211 -10.94 -7.20 11.13
C SER A 211 -10.59 -6.30 9.94
N SER A 212 -10.30 -5.02 10.19
CA SER A 212 -9.82 -4.11 9.14
C SER A 212 -8.39 -4.45 8.69
N ALA A 213 -7.55 -4.92 9.61
CA ALA A 213 -6.15 -5.25 9.33
C ALA A 213 -5.99 -6.46 8.39
N GLY A 214 -6.91 -7.43 8.44
CA GLY A 214 -6.91 -8.64 7.62
C GLY A 214 -7.54 -8.49 6.25
N GLN A 215 -8.10 -7.33 5.91
CA GLN A 215 -8.80 -7.12 4.64
C GLN A 215 -7.86 -7.09 3.44
N ILE A 216 -8.25 -7.78 2.36
CA ILE A 216 -7.50 -7.83 1.10
C ILE A 216 -7.97 -6.69 0.20
N THR A 217 -7.02 -5.82 -0.18
CA THR A 217 -7.28 -4.65 -1.04
C THR A 217 -6.51 -4.67 -2.36
N THR A 218 -5.95 -5.84 -2.72
CA THR A 218 -5.26 -6.11 -3.97
C THR A 218 -6.09 -7.03 -4.85
N SER A 219 -5.80 -7.05 -6.16
CA SER A 219 -6.45 -7.95 -7.11
C SER A 219 -5.44 -8.74 -7.92
N ALA A 220 -5.69 -10.04 -8.08
CA ALA A 220 -4.92 -10.86 -9.02
C ALA A 220 -5.06 -10.38 -10.48
N LEU A 221 -6.14 -9.65 -10.78
CA LEU A 221 -6.43 -9.10 -12.10
C LEU A 221 -5.75 -7.74 -12.39
N GLU A 222 -5.06 -7.13 -11.42
CA GLU A 222 -4.27 -5.93 -11.68
C GLU A 222 -3.11 -6.23 -12.62
N PHE A 223 -2.79 -5.28 -13.50
CA PHE A 223 -1.65 -5.39 -14.39
C PHE A 223 -0.32 -5.53 -13.61
N ASN A 224 0.58 -6.38 -14.11
CA ASN A 224 1.92 -6.56 -13.53
C ASN A 224 2.81 -5.34 -13.83
N TYR A 225 2.57 -4.24 -13.14
CA TYR A 225 3.23 -2.96 -13.38
C TYR A 225 4.55 -2.84 -12.61
N PRO A 226 5.71 -2.99 -13.27
CA PRO A 226 7.00 -2.78 -12.63
C PRO A 226 7.29 -1.27 -12.55
N TYR A 227 6.64 -0.57 -11.62
CA TYR A 227 6.97 0.84 -11.39
C TYR A 227 8.43 0.98 -10.93
N TYR A 228 8.99 2.18 -11.10
CA TYR A 228 10.36 2.41 -10.67
C TYR A 228 10.52 2.09 -9.17
N GLY A 229 11.57 1.37 -8.84
CA GLY A 229 11.79 0.94 -7.45
C GLY A 229 10.94 -0.25 -7.01
N SER A 230 10.10 -0.81 -7.87
CA SER A 230 9.45 -2.08 -7.64
C SER A 230 10.49 -3.21 -7.55
N PRO A 231 10.34 -4.15 -6.62
CA PRO A 231 11.16 -5.37 -6.61
C PRO A 231 10.84 -6.27 -7.79
N LEU A 232 9.70 -6.07 -8.48
CA LEU A 232 9.20 -6.95 -9.55
C LEU A 232 10.19 -7.14 -10.69
N TYR A 233 11.07 -6.18 -10.97
CA TYR A 233 12.13 -6.37 -11.98
C TYR A 233 13.06 -7.56 -11.70
N TRP A 234 13.19 -7.97 -10.45
CA TRP A 234 14.03 -9.09 -10.06
C TRP A 234 13.44 -10.46 -10.42
N VAL A 235 12.15 -10.51 -10.70
CA VAL A 235 11.51 -11.76 -11.15
C VAL A 235 12.16 -12.25 -12.46
N LEU A 236 12.53 -11.33 -13.37
CA LEU A 236 13.24 -11.64 -14.61
C LEU A 236 14.70 -12.07 -14.39
N ARG A 237 15.18 -12.02 -13.15
CA ARG A 237 16.52 -12.47 -12.74
C ARG A 237 16.48 -13.78 -11.97
N GLY A 238 15.32 -14.44 -11.93
CA GLY A 238 15.13 -15.73 -11.27
C GLY A 238 14.87 -15.64 -9.77
N TYR A 239 14.36 -14.51 -9.28
CA TYR A 239 13.87 -14.38 -7.91
C TYR A 239 12.37 -14.60 -7.85
N ALA A 240 11.89 -15.28 -6.81
CA ALA A 240 10.51 -15.11 -6.36
C ALA A 240 10.37 -13.73 -5.72
N ILE A 241 9.26 -13.05 -5.99
CA ILE A 241 8.98 -11.74 -5.38
C ILE A 241 7.70 -11.86 -4.56
N LEU A 242 7.77 -11.53 -3.28
CA LEU A 242 6.63 -11.40 -2.40
C LEU A 242 6.39 -9.92 -2.15
N ASP A 243 5.52 -9.32 -2.98
CA ASP A 243 5.25 -7.88 -2.97
C ASP A 243 3.97 -7.56 -2.20
N ASP A 244 3.89 -6.33 -1.68
CA ASP A 244 2.77 -5.84 -0.86
C ASP A 244 2.39 -6.83 0.27
N ALA A 245 3.41 -7.47 0.87
CA ALA A 245 3.19 -8.36 2.00
C ALA A 245 2.58 -7.57 3.16
N ALA A 246 1.45 -8.04 3.68
CA ALA A 246 0.72 -7.38 4.74
C ALA A 246 1.53 -7.39 6.05
N PHE A 247 1.79 -6.21 6.60
CA PHE A 247 2.49 -6.01 7.87
C PHE A 247 1.65 -5.14 8.80
N PRO A 248 0.47 -5.62 9.23
CA PRO A 248 -0.35 -4.89 10.19
C PRO A 248 0.30 -4.89 11.58
N ILE A 249 0.26 -3.72 12.20
CA ILE A 249 0.59 -3.50 13.59
C ILE A 249 -0.70 -3.07 14.28
N ILE A 250 -1.20 -3.88 15.20
CA ILE A 250 -2.56 -3.77 15.72
C ILE A 250 -2.50 -3.43 17.21
N GLY A 251 -3.25 -2.40 17.61
CA GLY A 251 -3.51 -2.07 19.02
C GLY A 251 -5.01 -1.89 19.22
N GLU A 252 -5.66 -2.85 19.89
CA GLU A 252 -7.09 -2.83 20.13
C GLU A 252 -7.41 -2.17 21.48
N GLY A 253 -8.55 -1.50 21.55
CA GLY A 253 -9.00 -0.82 22.78
C GLY A 253 -8.02 0.28 23.20
N GLU A 254 -7.54 0.20 24.44
CA GLU A 254 -6.60 1.17 25.05
C GLU A 254 -5.14 0.92 24.62
N GLU A 255 -4.84 -0.23 24.01
CA GLU A 255 -3.48 -0.51 23.54
C GLU A 255 -3.17 0.29 22.27
N GLU A 256 -1.98 0.89 22.26
CA GLU A 256 -1.48 1.53 21.05
C GLU A 256 -0.72 0.53 20.16
N PRO A 257 -0.89 0.60 18.82
CA PRO A 257 -0.25 -0.36 17.92
C PRO A 257 1.25 -0.52 18.15
N ASN A 258 1.94 0.56 18.45
CA ASN A 258 3.39 0.56 18.61
C ASN A 258 3.88 -0.03 19.94
N ASP A 259 3.00 -0.33 20.89
CA ASP A 259 3.38 -0.97 22.15
C ASP A 259 3.96 -2.39 21.93
N SER A 260 3.53 -3.06 20.86
CA SER A 260 4.02 -4.38 20.45
C SER A 260 4.60 -4.41 19.02
N PHE A 261 5.11 -3.26 18.55
CA PHE A 261 5.57 -3.08 17.16
C PHE A 261 6.56 -4.16 16.72
N ILE A 262 7.64 -4.38 17.46
CA ILE A 262 8.72 -5.31 17.09
C ILE A 262 8.22 -6.75 17.05
N GLU A 263 7.44 -7.16 18.04
CA GLU A 263 6.88 -8.52 18.10
C GLU A 263 5.98 -8.81 16.89
N GLN A 264 5.03 -7.90 16.62
CA GLN A 264 4.13 -8.05 15.49
C GLN A 264 4.86 -7.98 14.15
N LEU A 265 5.88 -7.10 14.05
CA LEU A 265 6.68 -6.97 12.84
C LEU A 265 7.40 -8.29 12.49
N VAL A 266 8.06 -8.92 13.47
CA VAL A 266 8.75 -10.20 13.32
C VAL A 266 7.75 -11.32 13.06
N GLY A 267 6.60 -11.31 13.74
CA GLY A 267 5.51 -12.26 13.55
C GLY A 267 4.96 -12.24 12.11
N ASN A 268 4.72 -11.05 11.55
CA ASN A 268 4.29 -10.87 10.16
C ASN A 268 5.30 -11.46 9.17
N ALA A 269 6.59 -11.12 9.35
CA ALA A 269 7.66 -11.62 8.49
C ALA A 269 7.77 -13.14 8.53
N LYS A 270 7.74 -13.70 9.75
CA LYS A 270 7.83 -15.15 9.94
C LYS A 270 6.66 -15.88 9.31
N ALA A 271 5.43 -15.43 9.51
CA ALA A 271 4.23 -16.04 8.94
C ALA A 271 4.28 -16.05 7.40
N ALA A 272 4.70 -14.93 6.79
CA ALA A 272 4.87 -14.82 5.34
C ALA A 272 5.91 -15.82 4.80
N ILE A 273 7.09 -15.89 5.42
CA ILE A 273 8.15 -16.80 4.98
C ILE A 273 7.74 -18.26 5.18
N ASP A 274 7.18 -18.59 6.33
CA ASP A 274 6.74 -19.97 6.64
C ASP A 274 5.70 -20.45 5.63
N TYR A 275 4.76 -19.58 5.25
CA TYR A 275 3.75 -19.93 4.27
C TYR A 275 4.34 -20.17 2.88
N VAL A 276 5.16 -19.26 2.36
CA VAL A 276 5.76 -19.41 1.01
C VAL A 276 6.74 -20.62 0.97
N ASP A 277 7.49 -20.86 2.04
CA ASP A 277 8.35 -22.04 2.17
C ASP A 277 7.53 -23.35 2.13
N SER A 278 6.35 -23.37 2.78
CA SER A 278 5.45 -24.52 2.75
C SER A 278 4.94 -24.87 1.35
N LEU A 279 4.86 -23.88 0.44
CA LEU A 279 4.54 -24.09 -0.97
C LEU A 279 5.69 -24.77 -1.72
N GLY A 280 6.90 -24.72 -1.18
CA GLY A 280 8.10 -25.35 -1.72
C GLY A 280 8.79 -24.53 -2.82
N TYR A 281 8.44 -23.25 -3.00
CA TYR A 281 8.95 -22.42 -4.10
C TYR A 281 10.26 -21.72 -3.79
N ILE A 282 10.61 -21.55 -2.50
CA ILE A 282 11.76 -20.74 -2.09
C ILE A 282 12.81 -21.51 -1.33
N ASP A 283 14.04 -21.03 -1.42
CA ASP A 283 15.11 -21.37 -0.49
C ASP A 283 15.04 -20.43 0.72
N ARG A 284 14.61 -20.98 1.87
CA ARG A 284 14.41 -20.21 3.09
C ARG A 284 15.67 -19.47 3.57
N GLU A 285 16.85 -20.00 3.25
CA GLU A 285 18.13 -19.38 3.61
C GLU A 285 18.50 -18.22 2.67
N LYS A 286 17.74 -18.03 1.57
CA LYS A 286 17.98 -17.01 0.55
C LYS A 286 16.82 -16.00 0.42
N VAL A 287 16.30 -15.58 1.55
CA VAL A 287 15.22 -14.57 1.61
C VAL A 287 15.82 -13.21 1.94
N ALA A 288 15.59 -12.23 1.07
CA ALA A 288 15.89 -10.83 1.31
C ALA A 288 14.62 -10.07 1.69
N VAL A 289 14.75 -9.02 2.50
CA VAL A 289 13.66 -8.09 2.82
C VAL A 289 14.00 -6.69 2.37
N GLY A 290 12.99 -5.96 1.90
CA GLY A 290 13.16 -4.57 1.53
C GLY A 290 11.90 -3.74 1.70
N GLY A 291 12.11 -2.42 1.62
CA GLY A 291 11.03 -1.45 1.66
C GLY A 291 11.53 -0.02 1.49
N HIS A 292 10.58 0.86 1.25
CA HIS A 292 10.82 2.29 1.10
C HIS A 292 10.20 3.05 2.27
N SER A 293 10.85 4.13 2.72
CA SER A 293 10.29 4.99 3.77
C SER A 293 10.10 4.22 5.09
N TYR A 294 8.87 4.07 5.57
CA TYR A 294 8.54 3.24 6.73
C TYR A 294 8.82 1.75 6.49
N GLY A 295 8.77 1.30 5.23
CA GLY A 295 9.24 -0.03 4.84
C GLY A 295 10.77 -0.21 5.00
N ALA A 296 11.57 0.84 4.80
CA ALA A 296 13.00 0.80 5.08
C ALA A 296 13.30 0.77 6.58
N PHE A 297 12.51 1.49 7.37
CA PHE A 297 12.53 1.42 8.82
C PHE A 297 12.16 0.00 9.32
N MET A 298 11.10 -0.59 8.77
CA MET A 298 10.74 -1.99 8.98
C MET A 298 11.92 -2.92 8.67
N THR A 299 12.52 -2.79 7.47
CA THR A 299 13.66 -3.60 7.05
C THR A 299 14.79 -3.56 8.08
N ALA A 300 15.20 -2.37 8.53
CA ALA A 300 16.27 -2.22 9.51
C ALA A 300 15.91 -2.86 10.87
N ASN A 301 14.66 -2.73 11.31
CA ASN A 301 14.18 -3.38 12.54
C ASN A 301 14.17 -4.92 12.41
N LEU A 302 13.68 -5.45 11.29
CA LEU A 302 13.69 -6.90 11.06
C LEU A 302 15.10 -7.49 11.09
N LEU A 303 16.09 -6.78 10.50
CA LEU A 303 17.49 -7.22 10.50
C LEU A 303 18.16 -7.11 11.88
N SER A 304 17.70 -6.21 12.74
CA SER A 304 18.22 -6.04 14.10
C SER A 304 17.55 -6.95 15.13
N HIS A 305 16.33 -7.44 14.85
CA HIS A 305 15.52 -8.18 15.81
C HIS A 305 15.15 -9.61 15.37
N SER A 306 15.65 -10.06 14.21
CA SER A 306 15.44 -11.43 13.73
C SER A 306 16.62 -11.96 12.91
N ASN A 307 16.64 -13.27 12.70
CA ASN A 307 17.58 -13.96 11.81
C ASN A 307 16.85 -14.55 10.59
N LEU A 308 15.74 -13.96 10.18
CA LEU A 308 14.88 -14.50 9.12
C LEU A 308 15.42 -14.23 7.70
N PHE A 309 16.38 -13.32 7.56
CA PHE A 309 16.79 -12.80 6.27
C PHE A 309 18.28 -12.92 6.00
N ALA A 310 18.61 -13.19 4.73
CA ALA A 310 19.98 -13.23 4.23
C ALA A 310 20.49 -11.84 3.78
N ALA A 311 19.60 -10.90 3.45
CA ALA A 311 19.96 -9.56 3.02
C ALA A 311 18.82 -8.55 3.27
N GLY A 312 19.20 -7.25 3.35
CA GLY A 312 18.24 -6.14 3.46
C GLY A 312 18.44 -5.04 2.42
N ILE A 313 17.32 -4.44 1.98
CA ILE A 313 17.27 -3.33 1.04
C ILE A 313 16.42 -2.20 1.65
N ALA A 314 17.07 -1.22 2.28
CA ALA A 314 16.41 -0.16 3.02
C ALA A 314 16.48 1.19 2.26
N ARG A 315 15.35 1.67 1.72
CA ARG A 315 15.30 2.87 0.87
C ARG A 315 14.66 4.04 1.60
N SER A 316 15.41 5.12 1.83
CA SER A 316 14.95 6.38 2.44
C SER A 316 14.30 6.21 3.80
N GLY A 317 14.89 5.40 4.69
CA GLY A 317 14.36 5.16 6.03
C GLY A 317 14.69 6.27 7.04
N ALA A 318 13.92 6.27 8.13
CA ALA A 318 14.20 7.05 9.33
C ALA A 318 14.58 6.08 10.47
N TYR A 319 15.87 5.98 10.78
CA TYR A 319 16.43 4.91 11.61
C TYR A 319 16.56 5.25 13.08
N ASN A 320 16.36 6.52 13.46
CA ASN A 320 16.37 6.98 14.84
C ASN A 320 15.15 7.85 15.12
N ARG A 321 14.20 7.34 15.91
CA ARG A 321 12.94 8.02 16.23
C ARG A 321 13.10 9.15 17.22
N THR A 322 14.17 9.20 17.99
CA THR A 322 14.46 10.36 18.85
C THR A 322 14.69 11.65 18.06
N LEU A 323 14.96 11.55 16.75
CA LEU A 323 15.03 12.69 15.83
C LEU A 323 13.66 13.16 15.30
N THR A 324 12.59 12.45 15.65
CA THR A 324 11.20 12.82 15.38
C THR A 324 10.37 12.76 16.67
N PRO A 325 10.71 13.59 17.69
CA PRO A 325 10.25 13.38 19.07
C PRO A 325 8.78 13.73 19.33
N PHE A 326 8.06 14.24 18.34
CA PHE A 326 6.65 14.61 18.44
C PHE A 326 5.77 13.74 17.52
N GLY A 327 5.96 12.44 17.61
CA GLY A 327 5.18 11.44 16.85
C GLY A 327 5.77 11.09 15.49
N PHE A 328 5.36 9.92 14.99
CA PHE A 328 5.71 9.41 13.68
C PHE A 328 4.68 8.35 13.24
N GLN A 329 4.34 8.32 11.95
CA GLN A 329 3.29 7.45 11.43
C GLN A 329 1.99 7.60 12.24
N ALA A 330 1.49 6.54 12.85
CA ALA A 330 0.33 6.58 13.73
C ALA A 330 0.67 6.75 15.22
N GLU A 331 1.95 6.92 15.60
CA GLU A 331 2.34 7.23 16.97
C GLU A 331 2.08 8.71 17.26
N GLU A 332 1.18 8.99 18.21
CA GLU A 332 0.81 10.34 18.61
C GLU A 332 1.52 10.78 19.89
N ARG A 333 1.98 9.83 20.74
CA ARG A 333 2.74 10.13 21.96
C ARG A 333 4.09 10.73 21.58
N ASN A 334 4.49 11.77 22.27
CA ASN A 334 5.82 12.34 22.09
C ASN A 334 6.89 11.49 22.80
N TYR A 335 8.17 11.78 22.53
CA TYR A 335 9.29 11.03 23.10
C TYR A 335 9.27 10.97 24.63
N TRP A 336 8.89 12.06 25.30
CA TRP A 336 8.91 12.13 26.76
C TRP A 336 7.70 11.42 27.41
N GLU A 337 6.65 11.18 26.65
CA GLU A 337 5.48 10.39 27.08
C GLU A 337 5.71 8.88 26.92
N ALA A 338 6.45 8.46 25.88
CA ALA A 338 6.70 7.05 25.58
C ALA A 338 8.17 6.77 25.19
N PRO A 339 9.16 7.11 26.02
CA PRO A 339 10.59 7.01 25.66
C PRO A 339 11.01 5.59 25.30
N GLU A 340 10.43 4.58 25.94
CA GLU A 340 10.71 3.17 25.68
C GLU A 340 10.34 2.76 24.23
N ILE A 341 9.20 3.24 23.75
CA ILE A 341 8.71 2.96 22.39
C ILE A 341 9.67 3.58 21.37
N TYR A 342 10.07 4.83 21.58
CA TYR A 342 11.03 5.49 20.70
C TYR A 342 12.39 4.80 20.67
N TYR A 343 12.85 4.28 21.82
CA TYR A 343 14.08 3.52 21.91
C TYR A 343 13.95 2.17 21.19
N GLN A 344 12.94 1.38 21.54
CA GLN A 344 12.75 0.02 21.01
C GLN A 344 12.56 0.02 19.49
N MET A 345 11.79 0.97 18.99
CA MET A 345 11.52 1.08 17.55
C MET A 345 12.67 1.67 16.75
N SER A 346 13.73 2.24 17.36
CA SER A 346 14.85 2.84 16.65
C SER A 346 15.91 1.81 16.28
N PRO A 347 16.03 1.35 15.02
CA PRO A 347 17.06 0.37 14.66
C PRO A 347 18.49 0.89 14.88
N PHE A 348 18.68 2.21 14.91
CA PHE A 348 19.95 2.80 15.29
C PHE A 348 20.40 2.39 16.70
N MET A 349 19.48 2.28 17.66
CA MET A 349 19.76 1.87 19.05
C MET A 349 20.10 0.37 19.16
N HIS A 350 19.84 -0.40 18.13
CA HIS A 350 20.07 -1.85 18.05
C HIS A 350 21.03 -2.23 16.92
N ALA A 351 21.84 -1.27 16.46
CA ALA A 351 22.78 -1.48 15.35
C ALA A 351 23.83 -2.57 15.65
N ASP A 352 24.17 -2.77 16.91
CA ASP A 352 25.07 -3.83 17.41
C ASP A 352 24.54 -5.25 17.19
N LYS A 353 23.22 -5.41 17.08
CA LYS A 353 22.56 -6.69 16.84
C LYS A 353 22.51 -7.07 15.37
N MET A 354 22.71 -6.11 14.45
CA MET A 354 22.58 -6.34 13.02
C MET A 354 23.80 -7.06 12.44
N LYS A 355 23.64 -8.30 12.06
CA LYS A 355 24.68 -9.14 11.43
C LYS A 355 24.45 -9.36 9.94
N THR A 356 23.21 -9.20 9.49
CA THR A 356 22.79 -9.42 8.11
C THR A 356 23.25 -8.26 7.21
N PRO A 357 23.81 -8.53 6.01
CA PRO A 357 24.17 -7.50 5.06
C PRO A 357 23.01 -6.58 4.68
N CYS A 358 23.27 -5.26 4.63
CA CYS A 358 22.24 -4.29 4.31
C CYS A 358 22.72 -3.27 3.27
N CYS A 359 21.92 -3.06 2.22
CA CYS A 359 22.06 -1.95 1.30
C CYS A 359 21.05 -0.85 1.64
N SER A 360 21.56 0.32 2.05
CA SER A 360 20.73 1.50 2.28
C SER A 360 20.87 2.49 1.12
N SER A 361 19.77 3.14 0.75
CA SER A 361 19.80 4.26 -0.20
C SER A 361 19.00 5.44 0.32
N THR A 362 19.41 6.66 -0.07
CA THR A 362 18.75 7.90 0.34
C THR A 362 18.93 8.98 -0.73
N GLY A 363 17.97 9.88 -0.85
CA GLY A 363 18.09 11.08 -1.67
C GLY A 363 18.80 12.20 -0.90
N SER A 364 19.62 13.00 -1.58
CA SER A 364 20.36 14.10 -0.93
C SER A 364 19.49 15.33 -0.60
N ARG A 365 18.24 15.41 -1.12
CA ARG A 365 17.29 16.50 -0.88
C ARG A 365 16.08 16.07 -0.05
N GLN A 366 16.24 15.06 0.80
CA GLN A 366 15.16 14.65 1.69
C GLN A 366 14.87 15.72 2.74
N GLN A 367 13.59 15.88 3.08
CA GLN A 367 13.13 16.90 4.04
C GLN A 367 12.60 16.25 5.32
N PHE A 368 12.66 16.99 6.44
CA PHE A 368 12.11 16.66 7.75
C PHE A 368 12.52 15.28 8.30
N ARG A 369 11.53 14.38 8.47
CA ARG A 369 11.70 13.10 9.18
C ARG A 369 12.69 12.13 8.53
N TYR A 370 12.95 12.28 7.24
CA TYR A 370 13.75 11.38 6.41
C TYR A 370 15.05 12.01 5.89
N LEU A 371 15.61 12.94 6.64
CA LEU A 371 16.88 13.57 6.26
C LEU A 371 17.95 12.50 5.93
N SER A 372 18.74 12.74 4.89
CA SER A 372 19.85 11.87 4.49
C SER A 372 20.80 11.56 5.65
N MET A 373 20.92 12.50 6.59
CA MET A 373 21.66 12.34 7.84
C MET A 373 21.26 11.08 8.63
N GLN A 374 19.98 10.69 8.66
CA GLN A 374 19.57 9.47 9.37
C GLN A 374 20.23 8.22 8.75
N SER A 375 20.21 8.13 7.42
CA SER A 375 20.87 7.04 6.67
C SER A 375 22.38 7.05 6.86
N GLU A 376 23.01 8.22 6.80
CA GLU A 376 24.46 8.39 6.98
C GLU A 376 24.89 8.00 8.40
N ARG A 377 24.16 8.44 9.44
CA ARG A 377 24.48 8.07 10.81
C ARG A 377 24.29 6.59 11.10
N TYR A 378 23.21 5.99 10.58
CA TYR A 378 22.99 4.56 10.72
C TYR A 378 24.06 3.75 9.98
N PHE A 379 24.43 4.14 8.75
CA PHE A 379 25.54 3.55 8.03
C PHE A 379 26.87 3.62 8.80
N ASN A 380 27.19 4.78 9.39
CA ASN A 380 28.43 4.95 10.16
C ASN A 380 28.45 4.08 11.42
N ALA A 381 27.29 3.94 12.11
CA ALA A 381 27.17 3.04 13.25
C ALA A 381 27.41 1.58 12.84
N LEU A 382 26.73 1.10 11.81
CA LEU A 382 26.86 -0.27 11.30
C LEU A 382 28.30 -0.56 10.83
N LYS A 383 28.91 0.37 10.09
CA LYS A 383 30.30 0.24 9.64
C LYS A 383 31.28 0.19 10.81
N GLY A 384 31.08 1.05 11.82
CA GLY A 384 31.92 1.08 13.03
C GLY A 384 31.82 -0.20 13.85
N LEU A 385 30.67 -0.88 13.80
CA LEU A 385 30.43 -2.17 14.45
C LEU A 385 30.85 -3.38 13.60
N GLY A 386 31.41 -3.15 12.41
CA GLY A 386 31.92 -4.22 11.53
C GLY A 386 30.84 -4.91 10.69
N ALA A 387 29.63 -4.36 10.60
CA ALA A 387 28.57 -4.94 9.77
C ALA A 387 28.85 -4.74 8.28
N THR A 388 28.43 -5.70 7.45
CA THR A 388 28.46 -5.58 5.99
C THR A 388 27.35 -4.63 5.54
N VAL A 389 27.72 -3.40 5.17
CA VAL A 389 26.75 -2.36 4.82
C VAL A 389 27.21 -1.53 3.64
N ARG A 390 26.26 -1.12 2.81
CA ARG A 390 26.48 -0.17 1.71
C ARG A 390 25.48 0.97 1.78
N LEU A 391 25.94 2.21 1.64
CA LEU A 391 25.09 3.40 1.51
C LEU A 391 25.22 3.97 0.09
N VAL A 392 24.08 4.21 -0.55
CA VAL A 392 23.96 4.90 -1.85
C VAL A 392 23.23 6.21 -1.64
N VAL A 393 23.93 7.33 -1.84
CA VAL A 393 23.32 8.67 -1.79
C VAL A 393 23.01 9.11 -3.22
N LEU A 394 21.75 9.36 -3.50
CA LEU A 394 21.26 9.77 -4.82
C LEU A 394 21.24 11.31 -4.90
N PRO A 395 22.13 11.91 -5.72
CA PRO A 395 22.26 13.36 -5.76
C PRO A 395 21.01 14.01 -6.33
N LYS A 396 20.56 15.11 -5.69
CA LYS A 396 19.40 15.91 -6.06
C LYS A 396 18.04 15.20 -5.96
N GLU A 397 17.99 13.95 -5.49
CA GLU A 397 16.74 13.25 -5.28
C GLU A 397 16.09 13.63 -3.96
N SER A 398 14.75 13.66 -3.99
CA SER A 398 13.88 13.78 -2.83
C SER A 398 13.54 12.41 -2.23
N HIS A 399 12.54 12.37 -1.36
CA HIS A 399 12.09 11.11 -0.75
C HIS A 399 11.61 10.06 -1.78
N GLY A 400 10.93 10.47 -2.82
CA GLY A 400 10.29 9.60 -3.81
C GLY A 400 11.13 9.28 -5.05
N TYR A 401 12.39 9.65 -5.17
CA TYR A 401 13.28 9.41 -6.31
C TYR A 401 12.60 9.59 -7.66
N ALA A 402 12.66 10.78 -8.25
CA ALA A 402 11.91 11.10 -9.47
C ALA A 402 12.76 11.24 -10.74
N ALA A 403 14.10 11.27 -10.63
CA ALA A 403 14.93 11.52 -11.79
C ALA A 403 14.99 10.32 -12.75
N TRP A 404 14.70 10.58 -14.00
CA TRP A 404 14.77 9.63 -15.11
C TRP A 404 16.05 8.78 -15.13
N ARG A 405 17.22 9.32 -14.77
CA ARG A 405 18.51 8.62 -14.81
C ARG A 405 18.71 7.57 -13.71
N ILE A 406 17.79 7.52 -12.74
CA ILE A 406 17.82 6.57 -11.63
C ILE A 406 16.93 5.35 -11.93
N HIS A 407 16.20 5.39 -13.03
CA HIS A 407 15.15 4.47 -13.38
C HIS A 407 15.46 3.32 -14.34
N PRO A 408 16.62 3.04 -14.80
CA PRO A 408 16.99 1.68 -15.18
C PRO A 408 18.48 1.38 -14.96
N PRO A 409 18.79 0.21 -14.59
CA PRO A 409 18.16 -0.84 -13.80
C PRO A 409 18.33 -0.57 -12.31
N PRO A 410 17.82 -1.42 -11.37
CA PRO A 410 17.85 -1.16 -9.93
C PRO A 410 19.23 -0.70 -9.48
N PRO A 411 19.36 0.17 -8.47
CA PRO A 411 20.63 0.75 -8.05
C PRO A 411 21.70 -0.34 -7.99
N LEU A 412 22.83 -0.11 -8.62
CA LEU A 412 23.95 -1.07 -8.71
C LEU A 412 24.26 -1.75 -7.37
N GLY A 413 24.02 -1.03 -6.25
CA GLY A 413 24.14 -1.57 -4.91
C GLY A 413 23.17 -2.66 -4.55
N THR A 414 21.91 -2.52 -4.95
CA THR A 414 20.87 -3.53 -4.71
C THR A 414 21.18 -4.79 -5.54
N ARG A 415 21.63 -4.59 -6.78
CA ARG A 415 22.01 -5.70 -7.67
C ARG A 415 23.19 -6.50 -7.14
N SER A 416 24.21 -5.81 -6.62
CA SER A 416 25.41 -6.46 -6.08
C SER A 416 25.07 -7.29 -4.84
N MET A 417 24.41 -6.68 -3.84
CA MET A 417 24.14 -7.37 -2.56
C MET A 417 23.09 -8.47 -2.68
N ALA A 418 21.94 -8.20 -3.31
CA ALA A 418 20.92 -9.22 -3.48
C ALA A 418 21.38 -10.33 -4.44
N GLY A 419 22.14 -9.99 -5.49
CA GLY A 419 22.67 -10.95 -6.46
C GLY A 419 23.79 -11.82 -5.91
N GLU A 420 24.68 -11.26 -5.10
CA GLU A 420 25.81 -11.97 -4.53
C GLU A 420 25.43 -12.81 -3.31
N ILE A 421 24.53 -12.31 -2.46
CA ILE A 421 24.18 -12.96 -1.19
C ILE A 421 23.07 -14.01 -1.38
N CYS A 422 22.11 -13.78 -2.26
CA CYS A 422 20.99 -14.70 -2.44
C CYS A 422 21.20 -15.74 -3.55
N LYS A 423 22.23 -15.64 -4.39
CA LYS A 423 22.54 -16.63 -5.43
C LYS A 423 23.72 -17.54 -5.10
N GLU A 424 24.63 -17.12 -4.21
CA GLU A 424 25.63 -18.00 -3.64
C GLU A 424 25.07 -18.74 -2.41
#